data_b1cdf72e3eb07299b2e96724259bf243
#
_entry.id   b1cdf72e3eb07299b2e96724259bf243
#
_cell.length_a   1.000
_cell.length_b   1.000
_cell.length_c   1.000
_cell.angle_alpha   90.00
_cell.angle_beta   90.00
_cell.angle_gamma   90.00
#
_symmetry.space_group_name_H-M   'P 1'
#
loop_
_entity.id
_entity.type
_entity.pdbx_description
1 polymer ?
#
loop_
_entity_poly.entity_id
_entity_poly.type
_entity_poly.pdbx_seq_one_letter_code
_entity_poly.pdbx_strand_id
1 'polypeptide(L)'
;MEAISKKIIKHFKYLGLSGDKTEEKICSVLEAEYRRRLTRYEHVDRLFRKKYGMTFEEFEDNKVVERKGFTWEVESDSDEWEMAVDGIKSMNRGLQELLGESGRCL
;
A
#
# COMPACT_ATOMS: atom_id res chain seq x y z
N MET A 1 6.06 -28.44 -0.55
CA MET A 1 6.09 -27.22 0.30
C MET A 1 6.91 -27.51 1.54
N GLU A 2 7.80 -26.63 1.91
CA GLU A 2 8.60 -26.79 3.11
C GLU A 2 7.73 -26.59 4.35
N ALA A 3 8.00 -27.40 5.37
CA ALA A 3 7.30 -27.25 6.64
C ALA A 3 7.77 -25.97 7.34
N ILE A 4 6.82 -25.26 7.91
CA ILE A 4 7.13 -24.05 8.68
C ILE A 4 7.74 -24.46 10.03
N SER A 5 8.83 -23.81 10.42
CA SER A 5 9.54 -24.14 11.65
C SER A 5 8.68 -23.86 12.89
N LYS A 6 8.94 -24.62 13.94
CA LYS A 6 8.26 -24.43 15.24
C LYS A 6 8.52 -23.03 15.80
N LYS A 7 9.70 -22.49 15.54
CA LYS A 7 10.07 -21.13 15.93
C LYS A 7 9.09 -20.10 15.36
N ILE A 8 8.78 -20.20 14.09
CA ILE A 8 7.84 -19.29 13.41
C ILE A 8 6.41 -19.49 13.92
N ILE A 9 5.98 -20.74 14.03
CA ILE A 9 4.62 -21.06 14.51
C ILE A 9 4.37 -20.48 15.91
N LYS A 10 5.37 -20.54 16.79
CA LYS A 10 5.28 -19.99 18.14
C LYS A 10 4.93 -18.49 18.12
N HIS A 11 5.48 -17.75 17.18
CA HIS A 11 5.23 -16.31 17.07
C HIS A 11 3.82 -15.95 16.58
N PHE A 12 3.18 -16.85 15.81
CA PHE A 12 1.78 -16.65 15.47
C PHE A 12 0.91 -16.59 16.74
N LYS A 13 1.22 -17.47 17.69
CA LYS A 13 0.50 -17.51 18.97
C LYS A 13 0.77 -16.25 19.80
N TYR A 14 2.03 -15.82 19.87
CA TYR A 14 2.39 -14.60 20.59
C TYR A 14 1.71 -13.37 20.05
N LEU A 15 1.53 -13.30 18.74
CA LEU A 15 0.90 -12.15 18.07
C LEU A 15 -0.63 -12.24 18.07
N GLY A 16 -1.19 -13.35 18.54
CA GLY A 16 -2.64 -13.53 18.60
C GLY A 16 -3.30 -13.49 17.23
N LEU A 17 -2.64 -14.05 16.21
CA LEU A 17 -3.15 -14.01 14.85
C LEU A 17 -4.42 -14.84 14.69
N SER A 18 -5.35 -14.29 13.88
CA SER A 18 -6.66 -14.92 13.62
C SER A 18 -6.53 -16.17 12.78
N GLY A 19 -7.43 -17.13 13.02
CA GLY A 19 -7.56 -18.33 12.23
C GLY A 19 -6.95 -19.55 12.92
N ASP A 20 -7.51 -20.72 12.63
CA ASP A 20 -7.06 -21.98 13.22
C ASP A 20 -5.92 -22.61 12.42
N LYS A 21 -5.88 -22.33 11.12
CA LYS A 21 -4.89 -22.91 10.23
C LYS A 21 -3.71 -21.96 10.05
N THR A 22 -2.52 -22.56 9.88
CA THR A 22 -1.28 -21.80 9.63
C THR A 22 -1.42 -20.87 8.41
N GLU A 23 -2.04 -21.35 7.35
CA GLU A 23 -2.25 -20.59 6.14
C GLU A 23 -3.11 -19.35 6.39
N GLU A 24 -4.17 -19.48 7.18
CA GLU A 24 -5.02 -18.35 7.57
C GLU A 24 -4.24 -17.30 8.36
N LYS A 25 -3.34 -17.75 9.23
CA LYS A 25 -2.48 -16.85 10.02
C LYS A 25 -1.49 -16.10 9.14
N ILE A 26 -0.90 -16.79 8.17
CA ILE A 26 0.00 -16.17 7.19
C ILE A 26 -0.78 -15.15 6.35
N CYS A 27 -1.97 -15.50 5.91
CA CYS A 27 -2.83 -14.59 5.15
C CYS A 27 -3.13 -13.32 5.96
N SER A 28 -3.42 -13.45 7.26
CA SER A 28 -3.65 -12.30 8.14
C SER A 28 -2.46 -11.36 8.21
N VAL A 29 -1.24 -11.90 8.28
CA VAL A 29 -0.01 -11.10 8.30
C VAL A 29 0.15 -10.33 6.99
N LEU A 30 -0.08 -11.00 5.87
CA LEU A 30 0.04 -10.38 4.55
C LEU A 30 -1.01 -9.28 4.38
N GLU A 31 -2.23 -9.53 4.79
CA GLU A 31 -3.30 -8.52 4.73
C GLU A 31 -2.91 -7.29 5.56
N ALA A 32 -2.43 -7.48 6.78
CA ALA A 32 -2.03 -6.38 7.65
C ALA A 32 -0.92 -5.55 7.02
N GLU A 33 0.05 -6.19 6.36
CA GLU A 33 1.16 -5.50 5.71
C GLU A 33 0.66 -4.69 4.50
N TYR A 34 -0.23 -5.26 3.67
CA TYR A 34 -0.83 -4.52 2.55
C TYR A 34 -1.56 -3.28 3.05
N ARG A 35 -2.37 -3.42 4.11
CA ARG A 35 -3.15 -2.31 4.65
C ARG A 35 -2.27 -1.23 5.26
N ARG A 36 -1.18 -1.62 5.91
CA ARG A 36 -0.22 -0.68 6.49
C ARG A 36 0.43 0.17 5.39
N ARG A 37 0.86 -0.46 4.30
CA ARG A 37 1.47 0.23 3.16
C ARG A 37 0.45 1.12 2.45
N LEU A 38 -0.76 0.62 2.26
CA LEU A 38 -1.85 1.38 1.64
C LEU A 38 -2.13 2.66 2.42
N THR A 39 -2.23 2.57 3.75
CA THR A 39 -2.47 3.73 4.61
C THR A 39 -1.38 4.78 4.44
N ARG A 40 -0.12 4.35 4.36
CA ARG A 40 1.03 5.25 4.17
C ARG A 40 0.97 5.96 2.83
N TYR A 41 0.70 5.23 1.75
CA TYR A 41 0.60 5.81 0.41
C TYR A 41 -0.58 6.75 0.29
N GLU A 42 -1.72 6.39 0.88
CA GLU A 42 -2.89 7.27 0.90
C GLU A 42 -2.62 8.58 1.66
N HIS A 43 -1.83 8.50 2.72
CA HIS A 43 -1.43 9.68 3.47
C HIS A 43 -0.60 10.64 2.60
N VAL A 44 0.38 10.11 1.87
CA VAL A 44 1.21 10.89 0.96
C VAL A 44 0.37 11.54 -0.13
N ASP A 45 -0.54 10.77 -0.74
CA ASP A 45 -1.45 11.28 -1.76
C ASP A 45 -2.29 12.45 -1.23
N ARG A 46 -2.84 12.31 -0.04
CA ARG A 46 -3.64 13.39 0.58
C ARG A 46 -2.82 14.65 0.84
N LEU A 47 -1.57 14.50 1.29
CA LEU A 47 -0.69 15.66 1.53
C LEU A 47 -0.44 16.44 0.24
N PHE A 48 -0.17 15.75 -0.86
CA PHE A 48 0.08 16.42 -2.14
C PHE A 48 -1.19 16.99 -2.77
N ARG A 49 -2.34 16.30 -2.62
CA ARG A 49 -3.63 16.86 -3.04
C ARG A 49 -3.90 18.19 -2.35
N LYS A 50 -3.58 18.24 -1.06
CA LYS A 50 -3.74 19.49 -0.28
C LYS A 50 -2.76 20.54 -0.74
N LYS A 51 -1.49 20.16 -0.97
CA LYS A 51 -0.45 21.09 -1.38
C LYS A 51 -0.74 21.74 -2.74
N TYR A 52 -1.18 20.96 -3.70
CA TYR A 52 -1.42 21.42 -5.07
C TYR A 52 -2.88 21.71 -5.41
N GLY A 53 -3.80 21.33 -4.54
CA GLY A 53 -5.23 21.57 -4.75
C GLY A 53 -5.84 20.77 -5.89
N MET A 54 -5.28 19.60 -6.20
CA MET A 54 -5.74 18.78 -7.31
C MET A 54 -5.34 17.33 -7.10
N THR A 55 -5.87 16.42 -7.94
CA THR A 55 -5.44 15.03 -7.97
C THR A 55 -4.12 14.91 -8.71
N PHE A 56 -3.44 13.77 -8.55
CA PHE A 56 -2.20 13.53 -9.29
C PHE A 56 -2.44 13.51 -10.81
N GLU A 57 -3.55 12.94 -11.24
CA GLU A 57 -3.93 12.91 -12.65
C GLU A 57 -4.06 14.33 -13.21
N GLU A 58 -4.76 15.20 -12.49
CA GLU A 58 -4.88 16.62 -12.86
C GLU A 58 -3.53 17.33 -12.86
N PHE A 59 -2.68 17.00 -11.90
CA PHE A 59 -1.32 17.55 -11.79
C PHE A 59 -0.50 17.22 -13.03
N GLU A 60 -0.57 15.98 -13.51
CA GLU A 60 0.11 15.58 -14.75
C GLU A 60 -0.51 16.21 -15.98
N ASP A 61 -1.84 16.17 -16.09
CA ASP A 61 -2.57 16.70 -17.24
C ASP A 61 -2.33 18.21 -17.40
N ASN A 62 -2.22 18.93 -16.29
CA ASN A 62 -1.95 20.36 -16.28
C ASN A 62 -0.48 20.71 -16.42
N LYS A 63 0.39 19.70 -16.55
CA LYS A 63 1.84 19.88 -16.73
C LYS A 63 2.45 20.83 -15.70
N VAL A 64 2.09 20.61 -14.42
CA VAL A 64 2.50 21.50 -13.33
C VAL A 64 4.01 21.59 -13.18
N VAL A 65 4.74 20.46 -13.36
CA VAL A 65 6.21 20.46 -13.28
C VAL A 65 6.81 21.42 -14.31
N GLU A 66 6.33 21.34 -15.56
CA GLU A 66 6.79 22.22 -16.65
C GLU A 66 6.44 23.68 -16.37
N ARG A 67 5.20 23.93 -15.92
CA ARG A 67 4.72 25.29 -15.64
C ARG A 67 5.50 25.97 -14.52
N LYS A 68 6.03 25.18 -13.59
CA LYS A 68 6.84 25.69 -12.48
C LYS A 68 8.34 25.69 -12.77
N GLY A 69 8.71 25.43 -14.03
CA GLY A 69 10.09 25.54 -14.50
C GLY A 69 11.02 24.42 -14.05
N PHE A 70 10.46 23.22 -13.83
CA PHE A 70 11.24 22.04 -13.46
C PHE A 70 12.08 22.24 -12.19
N THR A 71 11.54 22.96 -11.20
CA THR A 71 12.27 23.13 -9.94
C THR A 71 12.48 21.80 -9.26
N TRP A 72 13.58 21.67 -8.49
CA TRP A 72 13.90 20.45 -7.77
C TRP A 72 12.75 20.03 -6.84
N GLU A 73 12.15 20.98 -6.14
CA GLU A 73 11.04 20.72 -5.24
C GLU A 73 9.85 20.07 -5.97
N VAL A 74 9.43 20.65 -7.08
CA VAL A 74 8.26 20.18 -7.83
C VAL A 74 8.54 18.82 -8.48
N GLU A 75 9.74 18.61 -9.00
CA GLU A 75 10.12 17.31 -9.56
C GLU A 75 10.17 16.23 -8.49
N SER A 76 10.74 16.54 -7.33
CA SER A 76 10.79 15.63 -6.20
C SER A 76 9.38 15.27 -5.69
N ASP A 77 8.50 16.27 -5.57
CA ASP A 77 7.11 16.05 -5.20
C ASP A 77 6.40 15.18 -6.22
N SER A 78 6.61 15.42 -7.51
CA SER A 78 6.01 14.64 -8.59
C SER A 78 6.41 13.16 -8.49
N ASP A 79 7.69 12.89 -8.28
CA ASP A 79 8.20 11.52 -8.17
C ASP A 79 7.63 10.80 -6.94
N GLU A 80 7.63 11.47 -5.80
CA GLU A 80 7.10 10.91 -4.56
C GLU A 80 5.59 10.67 -4.66
N TRP A 81 4.87 11.61 -5.25
CA TRP A 81 3.43 11.48 -5.43
C TRP A 81 3.08 10.35 -6.39
N GLU A 82 3.80 10.24 -7.50
CA GLU A 82 3.63 9.13 -8.46
C GLU A 82 3.84 7.78 -7.78
N MET A 83 4.89 7.66 -6.98
CA MET A 83 5.19 6.45 -6.22
C MET A 83 4.03 6.10 -5.28
N ALA A 84 3.45 7.09 -4.61
CA ALA A 84 2.32 6.87 -3.71
C ALA A 84 1.06 6.43 -4.47
N VAL A 85 0.74 7.06 -5.58
CA VAL A 85 -0.44 6.72 -6.39
C VAL A 85 -0.30 5.31 -6.97
N ASP A 86 0.87 4.97 -7.49
CA ASP A 86 1.15 3.62 -7.99
C ASP A 86 1.10 2.60 -6.86
N GLY A 87 1.62 2.97 -5.69
CA GLY A 87 1.58 2.13 -4.50
C GLY A 87 0.14 1.81 -4.07
N ILE A 88 -0.75 2.81 -4.10
CA ILE A 88 -2.17 2.60 -3.78
C ILE A 88 -2.78 1.56 -4.71
N LYS A 89 -2.56 1.70 -6.01
CA LYS A 89 -3.07 0.74 -7.00
C LYS A 89 -2.53 -0.66 -6.77
N SER A 90 -1.23 -0.77 -6.51
CA SER A 90 -0.57 -2.07 -6.29
C SER A 90 -1.06 -2.75 -5.01
N MET A 91 -1.20 -1.99 -3.92
CA MET A 91 -1.66 -2.56 -2.65
C MET A 91 -3.13 -2.99 -2.73
N ASN A 92 -3.97 -2.20 -3.39
CA ASN A 92 -5.37 -2.57 -3.59
C ASN A 92 -5.50 -3.82 -4.46
N ARG A 93 -4.68 -3.95 -5.49
CA ARG A 93 -4.65 -5.16 -6.33
C ARG A 93 -4.22 -6.36 -5.51
N GLY A 94 -3.15 -6.23 -4.74
CA GLY A 94 -2.66 -7.31 -3.88
C GLY A 94 -3.70 -7.76 -2.86
N LEU A 95 -4.37 -6.82 -2.21
CA LEU A 95 -5.46 -7.12 -1.27
C LEU A 95 -6.61 -7.85 -1.96
N GLN A 96 -7.02 -7.38 -3.13
CA GLN A 96 -8.11 -7.98 -3.87
C GLN A 96 -7.79 -9.42 -4.25
N GLU A 97 -6.58 -9.69 -4.71
CA GLU A 97 -6.12 -11.04 -5.04
C GLU A 97 -6.01 -11.92 -3.80
N LEU A 98 -5.48 -11.39 -2.71
CA LEU A 98 -5.28 -12.14 -1.46
C LEU A 98 -6.61 -12.53 -0.81
N LEU A 99 -7.56 -11.59 -0.74
CA LEU A 99 -8.83 -11.80 -0.04
C LEU A 99 -9.89 -12.47 -0.93
N GLY A 100 -9.75 -12.38 -2.25
CA GLY A 100 -10.69 -12.96 -3.20
C GLY A 100 -12.08 -12.33 -3.10
N GLU A 101 -13.07 -13.02 -3.64
CA GLU A 101 -14.45 -12.54 -3.70
C GLU A 101 -15.11 -12.43 -2.33
N SER A 102 -14.67 -13.23 -1.36
CA SER A 102 -15.23 -13.21 -0.02
C SER A 102 -14.85 -11.97 0.79
N GLY A 103 -13.83 -11.24 0.34
CA GLY A 103 -13.32 -10.07 1.06
C GLY A 103 -12.57 -10.40 2.35
N ARG A 104 -12.15 -11.63 2.55
CA ARG A 104 -11.38 -12.05 3.72
C ARG A 104 -10.46 -13.23 3.40
N CYS A 105 -9.47 -13.42 4.26
CA CYS A 105 -8.52 -14.50 4.13
C CYS A 105 -9.21 -15.87 4.26
N LEU A 106 -9.14 -16.64 3.20
CA LEU A 106 -9.64 -18.01 3.16
C LEU A 106 -11.05 -18.13 3.74
#